data_668ca9970d4b5513ef70e345d7a83ff2
#
_entry.id   668ca9970d4b5513ef70e345d7a83ff2
#
_cell.length_a   1.000
_cell.length_b   1.000
_cell.length_c   1.000
_cell.angle_alpha   90.00
_cell.angle_beta   90.00
_cell.angle_gamma   90.00
#
_symmetry.space_group_name_H-M   'P 1'
#
loop_
_entity.id
_entity.type
_entity.pdbx_description
1 polymer ?
#
loop_
_entity_poly.entity_id
_entity_poly.type
_entity_poly.pdbx_seq_one_letter_code
_entity_poly.pdbx_strand_id
1 'polypeptide(L)'
;MATFEGLPRAQTLSIPAGLYPKLSGTRLERAERYGVRRPYGSTTRLYRQGERETDLYIVLAGSLQIFWFDTVEREEHFYTLEAGEFSGELNLLNQRETLTAARVLAGSSVLRVPRERLREFLTAEPEIGELVVRTIVQKRQWLVQRGAGGLALIGHGDDGETARLTGFLTANSYPFRAFDPRTSSAARALAEERGVHDSELPAVLAAKWVLKRPELRTLANKLGISENIRLGTTWDVSRC
;
A
#
# COMPACT_ATOMS: atom_id res chain seq x y z
N MET A 1 22.81 6.51 17.23
CA MET A 1 21.47 6.03 16.82
C MET A 1 20.45 6.66 17.75
N ALA A 2 19.77 7.71 17.29
CA ALA A 2 18.70 8.33 18.07
C ALA A 2 17.50 7.37 18.15
N THR A 3 17.11 7.01 19.36
CA THR A 3 15.91 6.21 19.62
C THR A 3 14.70 7.12 19.43
N PHE A 4 13.94 6.92 18.36
CA PHE A 4 12.68 7.61 18.09
C PHE A 4 11.57 7.07 19.03
N GLU A 5 11.68 7.36 20.32
CA GLU A 5 10.62 7.16 21.29
C GLU A 5 9.63 8.31 21.18
N GLY A 6 8.59 8.13 20.40
CA GLY A 6 7.54 9.15 20.35
C GLY A 6 6.71 9.25 19.09
N LEU A 7 7.12 8.68 17.96
CA LEU A 7 6.16 8.44 16.90
C LEU A 7 5.23 7.32 17.39
N PRO A 8 3.92 7.56 17.54
CA PRO A 8 3.02 6.53 18.04
C PRO A 8 3.17 5.31 17.13
N ARG A 9 3.59 4.18 17.71
CA ARG A 9 3.56 2.88 17.02
C ARG A 9 2.17 2.71 16.43
N ALA A 10 2.10 2.14 15.24
CA ALA A 10 0.83 1.62 14.77
C ALA A 10 0.26 0.77 15.92
N GLN A 11 -0.87 1.22 16.48
CA GLN A 11 -1.52 0.46 17.56
C GLN A 11 -1.66 -0.97 17.07
N THR A 12 -1.50 -1.96 17.95
CA THR A 12 -1.74 -3.37 17.63
C THR A 12 -3.09 -3.46 16.92
N LEU A 13 -3.04 -3.62 15.60
CA LEU A 13 -4.19 -3.35 14.75
C LEU A 13 -5.13 -4.54 14.85
N SER A 14 -6.28 -4.35 15.47
CA SER A 14 -7.37 -5.31 15.35
C SER A 14 -7.82 -5.32 13.89
N ILE A 15 -7.46 -6.38 13.17
CA ILE A 15 -7.84 -6.56 11.78
C ILE A 15 -9.30 -7.00 11.74
N PRO A 16 -10.18 -6.31 10.97
CA PRO A 16 -11.58 -6.70 10.88
C PRO A 16 -11.73 -8.14 10.39
N ALA A 17 -12.63 -8.89 11.00
CA ALA A 17 -12.99 -10.20 10.50
C ALA A 17 -13.46 -10.09 9.03
N GLY A 18 -12.91 -10.94 8.16
CA GLY A 18 -13.24 -10.94 6.73
C GLY A 18 -12.42 -10.00 5.85
N LEU A 19 -11.45 -9.26 6.40
CA LEU A 19 -10.52 -8.45 5.58
C LEU A 19 -9.60 -9.33 4.71
N TYR A 20 -9.39 -10.57 5.11
CA TYR A 20 -8.65 -11.61 4.38
C TYR A 20 -9.54 -12.84 4.17
N PRO A 21 -10.42 -12.81 3.15
CA PRO A 21 -11.28 -13.95 2.85
C PRO A 21 -10.45 -15.10 2.27
N LYS A 22 -10.94 -16.33 2.48
CA LYS A 22 -10.32 -17.55 1.96
C LYS A 22 -10.98 -17.99 0.65
N LEU A 23 -10.15 -18.29 -0.34
CA LEU A 23 -10.54 -19.08 -1.50
C LEU A 23 -10.34 -20.56 -1.14
N SER A 24 -11.41 -21.34 -1.18
CA SER A 24 -11.38 -22.76 -0.82
C SER A 24 -12.20 -23.58 -1.81
N GLY A 25 -11.96 -24.92 -1.83
CA GLY A 25 -12.68 -25.84 -2.68
C GLY A 25 -12.61 -25.44 -4.15
N THR A 26 -13.75 -25.49 -4.82
CA THR A 26 -13.86 -25.23 -6.26
C THR A 26 -13.37 -23.82 -6.68
N ARG A 27 -13.45 -22.82 -5.80
CA ARG A 27 -12.92 -21.47 -6.12
C ARG A 27 -11.41 -21.49 -6.23
N LEU A 28 -10.72 -22.21 -5.37
CA LEU A 28 -9.27 -22.35 -5.43
C LEU A 28 -8.85 -23.15 -6.66
N GLU A 29 -9.53 -24.26 -6.96
CA GLU A 29 -9.28 -25.07 -8.15
C GLU A 29 -9.46 -24.26 -9.46
N ARG A 30 -10.47 -23.39 -9.50
CA ARG A 30 -10.69 -22.49 -10.64
C ARG A 30 -9.58 -21.46 -10.77
N ALA A 31 -9.12 -20.88 -9.65
CA ALA A 31 -8.01 -19.94 -9.65
C ALA A 31 -6.68 -20.57 -10.13
N GLU A 32 -6.46 -21.85 -9.88
CA GLU A 32 -5.26 -22.57 -10.30
C GLU A 32 -5.04 -22.60 -11.82
N ARG A 33 -6.10 -22.46 -12.61
CA ARG A 33 -6.01 -22.41 -14.08
C ARG A 33 -5.27 -21.16 -14.60
N TYR A 34 -5.20 -20.13 -13.77
CA TYR A 34 -4.62 -18.82 -14.12
C TYR A 34 -3.26 -18.57 -13.49
N GLY A 35 -2.83 -19.46 -12.60
CA GLY A 35 -1.61 -19.31 -11.84
C GLY A 35 -0.64 -20.48 -11.97
N VAL A 36 0.51 -20.32 -11.34
CA VAL A 36 1.54 -21.34 -11.23
C VAL A 36 1.82 -21.60 -9.77
N ARG A 37 1.79 -22.88 -9.36
CA ARG A 37 2.18 -23.30 -8.02
C ARG A 37 3.69 -23.10 -7.83
N ARG A 38 4.08 -22.46 -6.73
CA ARG A 38 5.46 -22.17 -6.37
C ARG A 38 5.74 -22.62 -4.94
N PRO A 39 6.56 -23.65 -4.73
CA PRO A 39 7.08 -24.01 -3.41
C PRO A 39 8.28 -23.11 -3.06
N TYR A 40 8.45 -22.83 -1.77
CA TYR A 40 9.53 -22.04 -1.21
C TYR A 40 10.23 -22.80 -0.07
N GLY A 41 11.45 -23.25 -0.32
CA GLY A 41 12.27 -23.92 0.70
C GLY A 41 12.90 -22.97 1.72
N SER A 42 12.97 -21.68 1.38
CA SER A 42 13.47 -20.61 2.27
C SER A 42 12.53 -19.41 2.28
N THR A 43 12.59 -18.63 3.36
CA THR A 43 11.84 -17.39 3.46
C THR A 43 12.28 -16.42 2.36
N THR A 44 11.33 -16.04 1.50
CA THR A 44 11.61 -15.29 0.27
C THR A 44 10.69 -14.08 0.18
N ARG A 45 11.25 -12.91 -0.14
CA ARG A 45 10.47 -11.70 -0.40
C ARG A 45 9.80 -11.79 -1.77
N LEU A 46 8.48 -11.62 -1.81
CA LEU A 46 7.69 -11.66 -3.03
C LEU A 46 7.60 -10.29 -3.71
N TYR A 47 7.39 -9.23 -2.91
CA TYR A 47 7.41 -7.85 -3.38
C TYR A 47 7.80 -6.88 -2.26
N ARG A 48 8.20 -5.68 -2.63
CA ARG A 48 8.60 -4.60 -1.72
C ARG A 48 7.52 -3.52 -1.69
N GLN A 49 7.44 -2.80 -0.58
CA GLN A 49 6.67 -1.57 -0.49
C GLN A 49 7.15 -0.57 -1.55
N GLY A 50 6.21 0.10 -2.23
CA GLY A 50 6.49 1.04 -3.31
C GLY A 50 6.67 0.40 -4.68
N GLU A 51 6.54 -0.93 -4.82
CA GLU A 51 6.51 -1.57 -6.13
C GLU A 51 5.16 -1.35 -6.82
N ARG A 52 5.20 -1.12 -8.12
CA ARG A 52 4.00 -0.90 -8.94
C ARG A 52 3.53 -2.16 -9.63
N GLU A 53 4.44 -3.04 -9.93
CA GLU A 53 4.18 -4.28 -10.62
C GLU A 53 4.39 -5.46 -9.69
N THR A 54 3.30 -6.04 -9.25
CA THR A 54 3.30 -7.24 -8.41
C THR A 54 2.29 -8.24 -8.96
N ASP A 55 2.45 -9.50 -8.57
CA ASP A 55 1.50 -10.56 -8.88
C ASP A 55 0.49 -10.73 -7.74
N LEU A 56 -0.59 -11.46 -8.01
CA LEU A 56 -1.48 -11.94 -6.98
C LEU A 56 -0.93 -13.27 -6.45
N TYR A 57 -0.84 -13.41 -5.13
CA TYR A 57 -0.40 -14.64 -4.48
C TYR A 57 -1.50 -15.18 -3.58
N ILE A 58 -1.87 -16.45 -3.77
CA ILE A 58 -2.81 -17.17 -2.92
C ILE A 58 -2.01 -18.24 -2.17
N VAL A 59 -2.13 -18.29 -0.84
CA VAL A 59 -1.42 -19.27 -0.04
C VAL A 59 -2.07 -20.64 -0.22
N LEU A 60 -1.30 -21.64 -0.65
CA LEU A 60 -1.75 -23.03 -0.79
C LEU A 60 -1.45 -23.85 0.47
N ALA A 61 -0.25 -23.64 1.04
CA ALA A 61 0.18 -24.26 2.29
C ALA A 61 1.22 -23.39 2.98
N GLY A 62 1.32 -23.48 4.30
CA GLY A 62 2.20 -22.63 5.08
C GLY A 62 1.65 -21.21 5.21
N SER A 63 2.50 -20.18 5.12
CA SER A 63 2.07 -18.80 5.38
C SER A 63 2.88 -17.75 4.62
N LEU A 64 2.26 -16.58 4.47
CA LEU A 64 2.82 -15.40 3.82
C LEU A 64 2.62 -14.20 4.74
N GLN A 65 3.70 -13.51 5.08
CA GLN A 65 3.66 -12.32 5.93
C GLN A 65 3.52 -11.06 5.11
N ILE A 66 2.57 -10.19 5.52
CA ILE A 66 2.39 -8.84 5.02
C ILE A 66 2.94 -7.87 6.08
N PHE A 67 3.74 -6.93 5.64
CA PHE A 67 4.37 -5.93 6.51
C PHE A 67 4.58 -4.63 5.74
N TRP A 68 4.84 -3.54 6.46
CA TRP A 68 5.25 -2.28 5.85
C TRP A 68 6.47 -1.72 6.58
N PHE A 69 7.11 -0.75 5.96
CA PHE A 69 8.13 0.07 6.60
C PHE A 69 7.56 1.44 6.89
N ASP A 70 7.80 1.92 8.11
CA ASP A 70 7.46 3.28 8.48
C ASP A 70 8.48 4.29 7.89
N THR A 71 8.31 5.58 8.22
CA THR A 71 9.17 6.65 7.71
C THR A 71 10.62 6.59 8.21
N VAL A 72 10.91 5.79 9.24
CA VAL A 72 12.25 5.51 9.77
C VAL A 72 12.73 4.10 9.45
N GLU A 73 12.18 3.51 8.40
CA GLU A 73 12.54 2.17 7.88
C GLU A 73 12.38 1.02 8.88
N ARG A 74 11.54 1.18 9.91
CA ARG A 74 11.21 0.06 10.81
C ARG A 74 10.17 -0.81 10.15
N GLU A 75 10.43 -2.13 10.17
CA GLU A 75 9.48 -3.13 9.71
C GLU A 75 8.37 -3.31 10.76
N GLU A 76 7.14 -3.09 10.33
CA GLU A 76 5.94 -3.32 11.12
C GLU A 76 5.17 -4.48 10.52
N HIS A 77 5.08 -5.59 11.24
CA HIS A 77 4.27 -6.74 10.83
C HIS A 77 2.79 -6.36 10.84
N PHE A 78 2.10 -6.68 9.76
CA PHE A 78 0.70 -6.34 9.59
C PHE A 78 -0.21 -7.56 9.75
N TYR A 79 0.02 -8.59 8.93
CA TYR A 79 -0.81 -9.79 8.91
C TYR A 79 -0.02 -10.99 8.40
N THR A 80 -0.41 -12.16 8.85
CA THR A 80 0.10 -13.42 8.29
C THR A 80 -1.04 -14.14 7.59
N LEU A 81 -0.94 -14.22 6.26
CA LEU A 81 -1.88 -14.97 5.43
C LEU A 81 -1.67 -16.47 5.63
N GLU A 82 -2.78 -17.17 5.78
CA GLU A 82 -2.85 -18.62 5.88
C GLU A 82 -3.39 -19.26 4.59
N ALA A 83 -3.42 -20.59 4.55
CA ALA A 83 -3.94 -21.34 3.41
C ALA A 83 -5.35 -20.87 2.97
N GLY A 84 -5.50 -20.61 1.69
CA GLY A 84 -6.69 -20.06 1.04
C GLY A 84 -6.75 -18.53 1.01
N GLU A 85 -6.02 -17.82 1.87
CA GLU A 85 -5.98 -16.36 1.85
C GLU A 85 -5.05 -15.85 0.76
N PHE A 86 -5.25 -14.60 0.33
CA PHE A 86 -4.50 -14.03 -0.78
C PHE A 86 -3.99 -12.62 -0.49
N SER A 87 -2.81 -12.34 -1.05
CA SER A 87 -2.24 -11.01 -1.10
C SER A 87 -2.98 -10.17 -2.16
N GLY A 88 -2.63 -8.92 -2.24
CA GLY A 88 -3.07 -8.04 -3.31
C GLY A 88 -3.42 -6.67 -2.80
N GLU A 89 -3.01 -5.68 -3.58
CA GLU A 89 -3.29 -4.27 -3.36
C GLU A 89 -3.79 -3.61 -4.65
N LEU A 90 -4.11 -2.32 -4.58
CA LEU A 90 -4.65 -1.56 -5.72
C LEU A 90 -3.71 -1.52 -6.93
N ASN A 91 -2.41 -1.71 -6.75
CA ASN A 91 -1.45 -1.80 -7.85
C ASN A 91 -1.78 -2.93 -8.83
N LEU A 92 -2.49 -3.97 -8.40
CA LEU A 92 -2.98 -5.03 -9.28
C LEU A 92 -4.05 -4.54 -10.26
N LEU A 93 -4.82 -3.53 -9.89
CA LEU A 93 -5.92 -2.96 -10.67
C LEU A 93 -5.53 -1.66 -11.39
N ASN A 94 -4.47 -1.00 -10.93
CA ASN A 94 -3.96 0.24 -11.47
C ASN A 94 -2.44 0.29 -11.28
N GLN A 95 -1.79 1.40 -11.68
CA GLN A 95 -0.33 1.52 -11.58
C GLN A 95 0.14 2.21 -10.29
N ARG A 96 -0.67 2.22 -9.23
CA ARG A 96 -0.28 2.79 -7.95
C ARG A 96 0.78 1.91 -7.26
N GLU A 97 1.59 2.54 -6.42
CA GLU A 97 2.55 1.84 -5.59
C GLU A 97 1.86 1.02 -4.49
N THR A 98 2.44 -0.14 -4.14
CA THR A 98 2.03 -0.94 -2.99
C THR A 98 2.31 -0.18 -1.70
N LEU A 99 1.41 -0.29 -0.73
CA LEU A 99 1.59 0.26 0.62
C LEU A 99 2.34 -0.70 1.53
N THR A 100 2.32 -1.97 1.19
CA THR A 100 2.92 -3.04 1.98
C THR A 100 3.98 -3.79 1.19
N ALA A 101 4.72 -4.64 1.87
CA ALA A 101 5.60 -5.65 1.32
C ALA A 101 5.11 -7.03 1.73
N ALA A 102 5.54 -8.07 1.01
CA ALA A 102 5.21 -9.45 1.35
C ALA A 102 6.42 -10.36 1.27
N ARG A 103 6.47 -11.33 2.20
CA ARG A 103 7.40 -12.46 2.16
C ARG A 103 6.68 -13.77 2.44
N VAL A 104 6.99 -14.78 1.69
CA VAL A 104 6.56 -16.15 1.94
C VAL A 104 7.53 -16.80 2.91
N LEU A 105 7.04 -17.54 3.88
CA LEU A 105 7.88 -18.24 4.86
C LEU A 105 8.41 -19.56 4.29
N ALA A 106 9.55 -20.02 4.84
CA ALA A 106 10.13 -21.30 4.47
C ALA A 106 9.13 -22.46 4.66
N GLY A 107 9.15 -23.42 3.77
CA GLY A 107 8.24 -24.56 3.77
C GLY A 107 6.82 -24.26 3.27
N SER A 108 6.57 -23.07 2.78
CA SER A 108 5.28 -22.66 2.24
C SER A 108 5.17 -22.90 0.73
N SER A 109 3.94 -22.96 0.23
CA SER A 109 3.65 -22.94 -1.20
C SER A 109 2.54 -21.95 -1.51
N VAL A 110 2.65 -21.27 -2.65
CA VAL A 110 1.66 -20.30 -3.10
C VAL A 110 1.27 -20.57 -4.56
N LEU A 111 0.07 -20.17 -4.91
CA LEU A 111 -0.33 -19.99 -6.30
C LEU A 111 0.01 -18.55 -6.70
N ARG A 112 0.94 -18.39 -7.63
CA ARG A 112 1.27 -17.11 -8.23
C ARG A 112 0.42 -16.91 -9.47
N VAL A 113 -0.49 -15.95 -9.45
CA VAL A 113 -1.23 -15.49 -10.63
C VAL A 113 -0.49 -14.28 -11.19
N PRO A 114 0.15 -14.43 -12.36
CA PRO A 114 0.89 -13.33 -12.99
C PRO A 114 -0.02 -12.15 -13.28
N ARG A 115 0.49 -10.93 -13.14
CA ARG A 115 -0.23 -9.69 -13.39
C ARG A 115 -0.86 -9.66 -14.79
N GLU A 116 -0.15 -10.19 -15.78
CA GLU A 116 -0.61 -10.23 -17.17
C GLU A 116 -1.87 -11.10 -17.34
N ARG A 117 -2.03 -12.12 -16.50
CA ARG A 117 -3.20 -13.01 -16.50
C ARG A 117 -4.31 -12.58 -15.54
N LEU A 118 -4.03 -11.59 -14.68
CA LEU A 118 -4.99 -11.18 -13.66
C LEU A 118 -6.32 -10.70 -14.27
N ARG A 119 -6.25 -9.89 -15.33
CA ARG A 119 -7.45 -9.38 -15.99
C ARG A 119 -8.30 -10.51 -16.58
N GLU A 120 -7.68 -11.47 -17.24
CA GLU A 120 -8.34 -12.68 -17.75
C GLU A 120 -9.01 -13.43 -16.61
N PHE A 121 -8.28 -13.68 -15.52
CA PHE A 121 -8.77 -14.36 -14.32
C PHE A 121 -10.01 -13.68 -13.73
N LEU A 122 -9.94 -12.38 -13.45
CA LEU A 122 -11.03 -11.63 -12.83
C LEU A 122 -12.29 -11.56 -13.72
N THR A 123 -12.11 -11.59 -15.04
CA THR A 123 -13.22 -11.54 -16.01
C THR A 123 -13.86 -12.90 -16.22
N ALA A 124 -13.05 -13.96 -16.32
CA ALA A 124 -13.52 -15.32 -16.54
C ALA A 124 -14.17 -15.95 -15.29
N GLU A 125 -13.80 -15.47 -14.11
CA GLU A 125 -14.26 -15.95 -12.81
C GLU A 125 -14.95 -14.84 -12.01
N PRO A 126 -16.18 -14.39 -12.39
CA PRO A 126 -16.78 -13.18 -11.84
C PRO A 126 -16.96 -13.18 -10.33
N GLU A 127 -17.36 -14.31 -9.73
CA GLU A 127 -17.51 -14.42 -8.27
C GLU A 127 -16.18 -14.24 -7.52
N ILE A 128 -15.09 -14.80 -8.07
CA ILE A 128 -13.75 -14.67 -7.50
C ILE A 128 -13.24 -13.26 -7.76
N GLY A 129 -13.49 -12.73 -8.95
CA GLY A 129 -13.13 -11.36 -9.34
C GLY A 129 -13.76 -10.32 -8.42
N GLU A 130 -15.06 -10.42 -8.16
CA GLU A 130 -15.75 -9.54 -7.21
C GLU A 130 -15.15 -9.63 -5.81
N LEU A 131 -14.91 -10.86 -5.31
CA LEU A 131 -14.30 -11.06 -3.99
C LEU A 131 -12.92 -10.43 -3.91
N VAL A 132 -12.06 -10.64 -4.92
CA VAL A 132 -10.69 -10.10 -4.97
C VAL A 132 -10.72 -8.58 -5.01
N VAL A 133 -11.49 -7.97 -5.91
CA VAL A 133 -11.58 -6.51 -6.06
C VAL A 133 -12.12 -5.87 -4.79
N ARG A 134 -13.22 -6.38 -4.24
CA ARG A 134 -13.79 -5.89 -2.98
C ARG A 134 -12.78 -5.95 -1.84
N THR A 135 -12.07 -7.06 -1.71
CA THR A 135 -11.04 -7.26 -0.68
C THR A 135 -9.90 -6.24 -0.82
N ILE A 136 -9.40 -6.03 -2.04
CA ILE A 136 -8.35 -5.03 -2.32
C ILE A 136 -8.78 -3.64 -1.91
N VAL A 137 -10.02 -3.24 -2.26
CA VAL A 137 -10.57 -1.92 -1.91
C VAL A 137 -10.73 -1.78 -0.40
N GLN A 138 -11.28 -2.77 0.29
CA GLN A 138 -11.45 -2.76 1.74
C GLN A 138 -10.11 -2.70 2.48
N LYS A 139 -9.12 -3.49 2.06
CA LYS A 139 -7.75 -3.42 2.60
C LYS A 139 -7.15 -2.03 2.46
N ARG A 140 -7.30 -1.42 1.27
CA ARG A 140 -6.80 -0.06 1.01
C ARG A 140 -7.46 0.96 1.93
N GLN A 141 -8.78 0.94 2.04
CA GLN A 141 -9.52 1.84 2.92
C GLN A 141 -9.07 1.70 4.38
N TRP A 142 -8.91 0.46 4.82
CA TRP A 142 -8.46 0.17 6.19
C TRP A 142 -7.03 0.67 6.44
N LEU A 143 -6.09 0.47 5.50
CA LEU A 143 -4.72 0.98 5.56
C LEU A 143 -4.69 2.52 5.59
N VAL A 144 -5.48 3.17 4.72
CA VAL A 144 -5.58 4.64 4.64
C VAL A 144 -6.07 5.23 5.96
N GLN A 145 -7.15 4.70 6.52
CA GLN A 145 -7.72 5.18 7.79
C GLN A 145 -6.73 5.14 8.96
N ARG A 146 -5.72 4.29 8.88
CA ARG A 146 -4.69 4.11 9.92
C ARG A 146 -3.36 4.75 9.59
N GLY A 147 -3.28 5.47 8.48
CA GLY A 147 -2.02 6.09 8.03
C GLY A 147 -0.93 5.07 7.74
N ALA A 148 -1.32 3.81 7.46
CA ALA A 148 -0.36 2.80 7.04
C ALA A 148 0.12 3.10 5.62
N GLY A 149 1.41 3.03 5.38
CA GLY A 149 1.98 3.30 4.05
C GLY A 149 3.19 4.21 4.08
N GLY A 150 3.60 4.64 5.28
CA GLY A 150 4.92 5.24 5.46
C GLY A 150 5.08 6.67 4.96
N LEU A 151 4.00 7.43 4.66
CA LEU A 151 4.13 8.86 4.44
C LEU A 151 3.96 9.66 5.74
N ALA A 152 4.89 10.58 5.99
CA ALA A 152 4.72 11.65 6.94
C ALA A 152 4.64 12.98 6.20
N LEU A 153 3.60 13.76 6.47
CA LEU A 153 3.52 15.16 6.11
C LEU A 153 3.91 15.97 7.33
N ILE A 154 5.05 16.63 7.27
CA ILE A 154 5.52 17.53 8.33
C ILE A 154 5.26 18.96 7.87
N GLY A 155 4.50 19.71 8.67
CA GLY A 155 4.15 21.10 8.35
C GLY A 155 3.37 21.75 9.49
N HIS A 156 3.28 23.06 9.45
CA HIS A 156 2.54 23.82 10.45
C HIS A 156 1.03 23.69 10.22
N GLY A 157 0.25 23.40 11.28
CA GLY A 157 -1.18 23.14 11.15
C GLY A 157 -2.01 24.33 10.67
N ASP A 158 -1.48 25.55 10.80
CA ASP A 158 -2.07 26.81 10.36
C ASP A 158 -1.58 27.27 8.97
N ASP A 159 -0.68 26.51 8.33
CA ASP A 159 -0.13 26.85 7.02
C ASP A 159 -1.02 26.35 5.88
N GLY A 160 -1.34 27.25 4.93
CA GLY A 160 -2.19 26.94 3.77
C GLY A 160 -1.62 25.88 2.84
N GLU A 161 -0.28 25.80 2.70
CA GLU A 161 0.38 24.78 1.88
C GLU A 161 0.26 23.39 2.54
N THR A 162 0.41 23.32 3.87
CA THR A 162 0.16 22.10 4.65
C THR A 162 -1.28 21.61 4.47
N ALA A 163 -2.25 22.52 4.56
CA ALA A 163 -3.67 22.20 4.34
C ALA A 163 -3.93 21.72 2.90
N ARG A 164 -3.29 22.34 1.90
CA ARG A 164 -3.40 21.95 0.49
C ARG A 164 -2.86 20.54 0.22
N LEU A 165 -1.70 20.21 0.77
CA LEU A 165 -1.11 18.86 0.64
C LEU A 165 -1.96 17.81 1.38
N THR A 166 -2.46 18.14 2.57
CA THR A 166 -3.39 17.30 3.34
C THR A 166 -4.65 16.98 2.53
N GLY A 167 -5.28 18.01 1.97
CA GLY A 167 -6.47 17.86 1.12
C GLY A 167 -6.20 17.00 -0.10
N PHE A 168 -5.07 17.21 -0.78
CA PHE A 168 -4.66 16.42 -1.94
C PHE A 168 -4.48 14.93 -1.61
N LEU A 169 -3.74 14.61 -0.55
CA LEU A 169 -3.49 13.23 -0.13
C LEU A 169 -4.81 12.53 0.28
N THR A 170 -5.67 13.25 1.01
CA THR A 170 -6.98 12.74 1.43
C THR A 170 -7.89 12.47 0.24
N ALA A 171 -8.03 13.41 -0.69
CA ALA A 171 -8.87 13.28 -1.88
C ALA A 171 -8.44 12.11 -2.77
N ASN A 172 -7.13 11.81 -2.80
CA ASN A 172 -6.59 10.69 -3.55
C ASN A 172 -6.52 9.37 -2.77
N SER A 173 -7.11 9.33 -1.57
CA SER A 173 -7.07 8.15 -0.69
C SER A 173 -5.64 7.61 -0.51
N TYR A 174 -4.68 8.52 -0.30
CA TYR A 174 -3.30 8.15 -0.03
C TYR A 174 -3.05 8.17 1.48
N PRO A 175 -2.54 7.07 2.08
CA PRO A 175 -2.32 7.01 3.52
C PRO A 175 -1.14 7.89 3.91
N PHE A 176 -1.34 8.75 4.89
CA PHE A 176 -0.31 9.58 5.46
C PHE A 176 -0.63 9.91 6.92
N ARG A 177 0.38 10.40 7.64
CA ARG A 177 0.23 10.98 8.98
C ARG A 177 0.77 12.40 8.93
N ALA A 178 -0.05 13.36 9.37
CA ALA A 178 0.35 14.75 9.46
C ALA A 178 0.91 15.05 10.86
N PHE A 179 1.99 15.82 10.90
CA PHE A 179 2.66 16.22 12.13
C PHE A 179 3.04 17.70 12.08
N ASP A 180 2.75 18.42 13.17
CA ASP A 180 3.26 19.78 13.37
C ASP A 180 4.54 19.69 14.23
N PRO A 181 5.71 20.12 13.72
CA PRO A 181 6.98 20.04 14.46
C PRO A 181 7.01 20.97 15.68
N ARG A 182 6.08 21.94 15.78
CA ARG A 182 5.95 22.79 16.96
C ARG A 182 5.36 22.04 18.16
N THR A 183 4.50 21.05 17.90
CA THR A 183 3.83 20.26 18.94
C THR A 183 4.37 18.85 19.09
N SER A 184 5.15 18.36 18.11
CA SER A 184 5.73 17.01 18.10
C SER A 184 7.26 17.05 18.03
N SER A 185 7.93 16.75 19.16
CA SER A 185 9.39 16.63 19.20
C SER A 185 9.90 15.51 18.29
N ALA A 186 9.16 14.42 18.17
CA ALA A 186 9.51 13.31 17.28
C ALA A 186 9.44 13.71 15.80
N ALA A 187 8.45 14.54 15.40
CA ALA A 187 8.37 15.06 14.05
C ALA A 187 9.53 16.02 13.73
N ARG A 188 9.93 16.82 14.71
CA ARG A 188 11.09 17.71 14.58
C ARG A 188 12.38 16.90 14.39
N ALA A 189 12.60 15.90 15.24
CA ALA A 189 13.77 15.04 15.13
C ALA A 189 13.80 14.29 13.79
N LEU A 190 12.64 13.80 13.30
CA LEU A 190 12.54 13.16 11.99
C LEU A 190 12.86 14.13 10.85
N ALA A 191 12.37 15.37 10.92
CA ALA A 191 12.68 16.39 9.91
C ALA A 191 14.20 16.68 9.87
N GLU A 192 14.81 16.90 11.03
CA GLU A 192 16.26 17.14 11.18
C GLU A 192 17.08 15.97 10.62
N GLU A 193 16.77 14.73 11.00
CA GLU A 193 17.45 13.52 10.50
C GLU A 193 17.35 13.40 8.98
N ARG A 194 16.21 13.78 8.41
CA ARG A 194 15.97 13.73 6.96
C ARG A 194 16.43 15.01 6.24
N GLY A 195 17.16 15.91 6.94
CA GLY A 195 17.72 17.13 6.38
C GLY A 195 16.67 18.15 5.95
N VAL A 196 15.53 18.22 6.64
CA VAL A 196 14.46 19.18 6.39
C VAL A 196 14.50 20.28 7.44
N HIS A 197 14.73 21.52 7.01
CA HIS A 197 14.71 22.71 7.87
C HIS A 197 13.30 23.31 7.94
N ASP A 198 13.03 24.08 8.97
CA ASP A 198 11.71 24.72 9.20
C ASP A 198 11.26 25.59 8.00
N SER A 199 12.20 26.31 7.38
CA SER A 199 11.96 27.12 6.18
C SER A 199 11.60 26.32 4.91
N GLU A 200 11.80 24.99 4.94
CA GLU A 200 11.52 24.07 3.83
C GLU A 200 10.21 23.29 4.02
N LEU A 201 9.47 23.62 5.09
CA LEU A 201 8.15 23.05 5.34
C LEU A 201 7.07 23.71 4.44
N PRO A 202 5.96 22.99 4.14
CA PRO A 202 5.70 21.61 4.48
C PRO A 202 6.55 20.62 3.67
N ALA A 203 6.87 19.48 4.28
CA ALA A 203 7.62 18.41 3.64
C ALA A 203 6.87 17.08 3.69
N VAL A 204 6.95 16.31 2.60
CA VAL A 204 6.39 14.95 2.52
C VAL A 204 7.56 13.96 2.53
N LEU A 205 7.55 13.08 3.52
CA LEU A 205 8.59 12.10 3.75
C LEU A 205 8.05 10.69 3.53
N ALA A 206 8.81 9.88 2.79
CA ALA A 206 8.64 8.43 2.72
C ALA A 206 9.94 7.75 3.15
N ALA A 207 9.97 6.44 3.31
CA ALA A 207 11.18 5.71 3.70
C ALA A 207 12.40 6.09 2.83
N LYS A 208 12.23 6.17 1.50
CA LYS A 208 13.32 6.33 0.54
C LYS A 208 13.46 7.73 -0.09
N TRP A 209 12.57 8.66 0.19
CA TRP A 209 12.60 9.97 -0.43
C TRP A 209 11.98 11.06 0.46
N VAL A 210 12.37 12.29 0.20
CA VAL A 210 11.84 13.51 0.82
C VAL A 210 11.49 14.49 -0.28
N LEU A 211 10.33 15.12 -0.17
CA LEU A 211 9.94 16.27 -0.99
C LEU A 211 9.71 17.46 -0.07
N LYS A 212 10.49 18.53 -0.27
CA LYS A 212 10.41 19.78 0.46
C LYS A 212 9.56 20.77 -0.33
N ARG A 213 8.54 21.35 0.30
CA ARG A 213 7.58 22.29 -0.31
C ARG A 213 7.08 21.82 -1.69
N PRO A 214 6.58 20.56 -1.82
CA PRO A 214 6.29 20.03 -3.13
C PRO A 214 5.08 20.71 -3.78
N GLU A 215 5.20 20.98 -5.06
CA GLU A 215 4.02 21.22 -5.89
C GLU A 215 3.15 19.96 -5.96
N LEU A 216 1.84 20.11 -6.06
CA LEU A 216 0.91 18.96 -6.15
C LEU A 216 1.23 18.05 -7.34
N ARG A 217 1.67 18.61 -8.45
CA ARG A 217 2.06 17.84 -9.64
C ARG A 217 3.27 16.95 -9.37
N THR A 218 4.28 17.49 -8.69
CA THR A 218 5.49 16.75 -8.32
C THR A 218 5.13 15.61 -7.36
N LEU A 219 4.30 15.89 -6.36
CA LEU A 219 3.81 14.87 -5.42
C LEU A 219 2.96 13.82 -6.14
N ALA A 220 2.03 14.22 -7.02
CA ALA A 220 1.20 13.31 -7.80
C ALA A 220 2.04 12.34 -8.66
N ASN A 221 3.06 12.87 -9.36
CA ASN A 221 3.98 12.06 -10.15
C ASN A 221 4.74 11.06 -9.27
N LYS A 222 5.25 11.54 -8.13
CA LYS A 222 5.99 10.69 -7.19
C LYS A 222 5.15 9.54 -6.65
N LEU A 223 3.86 9.80 -6.41
CA LEU A 223 2.90 8.81 -5.89
C LEU A 223 2.20 7.96 -6.97
N GLY A 224 2.50 8.19 -8.26
CA GLY A 224 1.85 7.48 -9.37
C GLY A 224 0.38 7.84 -9.57
N ILE A 225 -0.05 9.01 -9.06
CA ILE A 225 -1.45 9.46 -9.14
C ILE A 225 -1.76 10.08 -10.50
N SER A 226 -0.79 10.74 -11.14
CA SER A 226 -0.96 11.50 -12.38
C SER A 226 -1.10 10.63 -13.64
N GLU A 227 -0.63 9.39 -13.63
CA GLU A 227 -0.73 8.49 -14.78
C GLU A 227 -2.17 8.05 -15.05
N ASN A 228 -3.04 8.05 -14.04
CA ASN A 228 -4.47 7.73 -14.21
C ASN A 228 -5.27 8.80 -14.98
N ILE A 229 -4.73 10.01 -15.16
CA ILE A 229 -5.41 11.08 -15.90
C ILE A 229 -5.23 10.93 -17.42
N ARG A 230 -4.21 10.20 -17.87
CA ARG A 230 -3.95 9.98 -19.31
C ARG A 230 -4.80 8.88 -19.95
N LEU A 231 -5.52 8.09 -19.17
CA LEU A 231 -6.42 7.02 -19.63
C LEU A 231 -7.90 7.44 -19.60
N GLY A 232 -8.20 8.71 -19.34
CA GLY A 232 -9.52 9.27 -19.55
C GLY A 232 -9.83 9.34 -21.04
N THR A 233 -10.30 8.24 -21.60
CA THR A 233 -11.10 8.28 -22.83
C THR A 233 -12.22 9.29 -22.61
N THR A 234 -12.19 10.40 -23.33
CA THR A 234 -13.32 11.28 -23.53
C THR A 234 -14.50 10.40 -23.96
N TRP A 235 -15.45 10.19 -23.05
CA TRP A 235 -16.74 9.65 -23.43
C TRP A 235 -17.45 10.75 -24.22
N ASP A 236 -17.51 10.59 -25.52
CA ASP A 236 -18.32 11.43 -26.41
C ASP A 236 -19.80 11.14 -26.12
N VAL A 237 -20.41 12.00 -25.33
CA VAL A 237 -21.84 11.92 -24.94
C VAL A 237 -22.76 12.39 -26.08
N SER A 238 -22.24 12.67 -27.27
CA SER A 238 -22.99 13.21 -28.41
C SER A 238 -23.66 12.12 -29.30
N ARG A 239 -23.65 10.86 -28.87
CA ARG A 239 -24.36 9.76 -29.55
C ARG A 239 -25.29 9.02 -28.60
N CYS A 240 -26.36 9.67 -28.20
CA CYS A 240 -27.65 9.05 -27.82
C CYS A 240 -28.76 9.73 -28.57
#